data_445b3f4c964586f0eb1cc98d8e3168f5
#
_entry.id   445b3f4c964586f0eb1cc98d8e3168f5
#
_cell.length_a   1.000
_cell.length_b   1.000
_cell.length_c   1.000
_cell.angle_alpha   90.00
_cell.angle_beta   90.00
_cell.angle_gamma   90.00
#
_symmetry.space_group_name_H-M   'P 1'
#
loop_
_entity.id
_entity.type
_entity.pdbx_description
1 polymer ?
#
loop_
_entity_poly.entity_id
_entity_poly.type
_entity_poly.pdbx_seq_one_letter_code
_entity_poly.pdbx_strand_id
1 'polypeptide(L)'
;MNLFHLVLAFLVVQRLAELVLARRNTARLLAAGAREHGSGHYPLFVILHGGWLVALAVFTPADATISAPLFITFVALQLGRVWVIASLGRYWTTRIITVPDAPLVKRGPFRFFRHPNYMVVIGEIAVVPLMIGLWEVAVVFSI
;
A
#
# COMPACT_ATOMS: atom_id res chain seq x y z
N MET A 1 16.49 18.30 -5.40
CA MET A 1 15.47 17.42 -4.82
C MET A 1 14.32 18.30 -4.31
N ASN A 2 13.11 18.03 -4.72
CA ASN A 2 11.93 18.77 -4.27
C ASN A 2 11.15 17.95 -3.23
N LEU A 3 10.06 18.53 -2.71
CA LEU A 3 9.23 17.87 -1.69
C LEU A 3 8.70 16.52 -2.17
N PHE A 4 8.37 16.38 -3.46
CA PHE A 4 7.85 15.12 -3.99
C PHE A 4 8.90 14.01 -3.92
N HIS A 5 10.17 14.33 -4.11
CA HIS A 5 11.24 13.33 -3.96
C HIS A 5 11.30 12.80 -2.52
N LEU A 6 11.01 13.66 -1.52
CA LEU A 6 10.90 13.22 -0.14
C LEU A 6 9.69 12.33 0.07
N VAL A 7 8.56 12.64 -0.56
CA VAL A 7 7.36 11.77 -0.55
C VAL A 7 7.68 10.42 -1.15
N LEU A 8 8.37 10.40 -2.29
CA LEU A 8 8.76 9.17 -2.97
C LEU A 8 9.69 8.33 -2.11
N ALA A 9 10.70 8.96 -1.50
CA ALA A 9 11.61 8.28 -0.58
C ALA A 9 10.87 7.68 0.61
N PHE A 10 9.92 8.42 1.17
CA PHE A 10 9.06 7.94 2.25
C PHE A 10 8.26 6.70 1.81
N LEU A 11 7.69 6.73 0.61
CA LEU A 11 6.93 5.59 0.09
C LEU A 11 7.80 4.34 -0.07
N VAL A 12 9.02 4.49 -0.57
CA VAL A 12 9.95 3.37 -0.72
C VAL A 12 10.29 2.77 0.63
N VAL A 13 10.66 3.60 1.61
CA VAL A 13 10.98 3.15 2.96
C VAL A 13 9.77 2.48 3.61
N GLN A 14 8.59 3.08 3.47
CA GLN A 14 7.35 2.53 4.01
C GLN A 14 7.05 1.15 3.43
N ARG A 15 7.18 0.98 2.11
CA ARG A 15 6.94 -0.31 1.46
C ARG A 15 7.91 -1.38 1.94
N LEU A 16 9.19 -1.02 2.08
CA LEU A 16 10.18 -1.96 2.60
C LEU A 16 9.87 -2.36 4.04
N ALA A 17 9.53 -1.39 4.89
CA ALA A 17 9.16 -1.67 6.27
C ALA A 17 7.91 -2.57 6.36
N GLU A 18 6.91 -2.30 5.53
CA GLU A 18 5.68 -3.12 5.48
C GLU A 18 5.98 -4.54 4.99
N LEU A 19 6.86 -4.70 4.01
CA LEU A 19 7.26 -6.02 3.53
C LEU A 19 7.98 -6.81 4.63
N VAL A 20 8.85 -6.17 5.40
CA VAL A 20 9.52 -6.83 6.53
C VAL A 20 8.50 -7.28 7.57
N LEU A 21 7.57 -6.40 7.94
CA LEU A 21 6.51 -6.73 8.89
C LEU A 21 5.63 -7.86 8.37
N ALA A 22 5.24 -7.79 7.10
CA ALA A 22 4.41 -8.82 6.47
C ALA A 22 5.11 -10.17 6.43
N ARG A 23 6.41 -10.21 6.13
CA ARG A 23 7.18 -11.45 6.12
C ARG A 23 7.25 -12.07 7.52
N ARG A 24 7.45 -11.26 8.55
CA ARG A 24 7.46 -11.74 9.92
C ARG A 24 6.11 -12.29 10.32
N ASN A 25 5.02 -11.60 9.99
CA ASN A 25 3.67 -12.05 10.28
C ASN A 25 3.34 -13.32 9.51
N THR A 26 3.71 -13.41 8.23
CA THR A 26 3.50 -14.60 7.41
C THR A 26 4.19 -15.81 8.03
N ALA A 27 5.46 -15.66 8.42
CA ALA A 27 6.20 -16.76 9.03
C ALA A 27 5.53 -17.24 10.32
N ARG A 28 5.07 -16.32 11.17
CA ARG A 28 4.37 -16.66 12.41
C ARG A 28 3.04 -17.35 12.16
N LEU A 29 2.27 -16.86 11.19
CA LEU A 29 0.97 -17.45 10.87
C LEU A 29 1.12 -18.84 10.27
N LEU A 30 2.07 -19.04 9.35
CA LEU A 30 2.31 -20.35 8.74
C LEU A 30 2.80 -21.36 9.81
N ALA A 31 3.65 -20.92 10.75
CA ALA A 31 4.08 -21.76 11.86
C ALA A 31 2.91 -22.15 12.78
N ALA A 32 1.86 -21.33 12.84
CA ALA A 32 0.67 -21.59 13.64
C ALA A 32 -0.40 -22.38 12.88
N GLY A 33 -0.10 -22.90 11.68
CA GLY A 33 -1.03 -23.72 10.91
C GLY A 33 -1.80 -22.99 9.82
N ALA A 34 -1.49 -21.72 9.55
CA ALA A 34 -2.11 -20.98 8.47
C ALA A 34 -1.69 -21.52 7.10
N ARG A 35 -2.50 -21.25 6.09
CA ARG A 35 -2.25 -21.68 4.71
C ARG A 35 -2.20 -20.49 3.77
N GLU A 36 -1.25 -20.51 2.84
CA GLU A 36 -1.13 -19.48 1.81
C GLU A 36 -1.94 -19.86 0.58
N HIS A 37 -2.64 -18.86 0.00
CA HIS A 37 -3.41 -19.00 -1.23
C HIS A 37 -2.93 -17.97 -2.24
N GLY A 38 -3.01 -18.32 -3.53
CA GLY A 38 -2.70 -17.38 -4.60
C GLY A 38 -1.23 -16.98 -4.69
N SER A 39 -0.31 -17.85 -4.25
CA SER A 39 1.13 -17.55 -4.29
C SER A 39 1.63 -17.25 -5.70
N GLY A 40 0.99 -17.83 -6.74
CA GLY A 40 1.35 -17.58 -8.12
C GLY A 40 1.07 -16.17 -8.60
N HIS A 41 0.19 -15.44 -7.92
CA HIS A 41 -0.15 -14.05 -8.24
C HIS A 41 0.69 -13.03 -7.47
N TYR A 42 1.41 -13.44 -6.44
CA TYR A 42 2.19 -12.55 -5.60
C TYR A 42 3.26 -11.77 -6.38
N PRO A 43 4.05 -12.39 -7.28
CA PRO A 43 5.03 -11.63 -8.07
C PRO A 43 4.41 -10.55 -8.95
N LEU A 44 3.18 -10.77 -9.43
CA LEU A 44 2.48 -9.78 -10.23
C LEU A 44 2.23 -8.50 -9.42
N PHE A 45 1.81 -8.61 -8.18
CA PHE A 45 1.59 -7.45 -7.31
C PHE A 45 2.89 -6.72 -6.99
N VAL A 46 3.99 -7.47 -6.78
CA VAL A 46 5.31 -6.87 -6.55
C VAL A 46 5.76 -6.09 -7.78
N ILE A 47 5.60 -6.67 -8.98
CA ILE A 47 5.97 -6.02 -10.24
C ILE A 47 5.12 -4.75 -10.45
N LEU A 48 3.83 -4.83 -10.20
CA LEU A 48 2.92 -3.69 -10.36
C LEU A 48 3.33 -2.51 -9.46
N HIS A 49 3.55 -2.77 -8.18
CA HIS A 49 3.96 -1.74 -7.23
C HIS A 49 5.36 -1.20 -7.52
N GLY A 50 6.31 -2.09 -7.82
CA GLY A 50 7.66 -1.70 -8.18
C GLY A 50 7.68 -0.86 -9.44
N GLY A 51 6.92 -1.27 -10.45
CA GLY A 51 6.77 -0.51 -11.70
C GLY A 51 6.18 0.86 -11.47
N TRP A 52 5.19 0.97 -10.61
CA TRP A 52 4.58 2.24 -10.24
C TRP A 52 5.60 3.19 -9.58
N LEU A 53 6.38 2.69 -8.62
CA LEU A 53 7.42 3.49 -7.98
C LEU A 53 8.51 3.93 -8.97
N VAL A 54 8.93 3.02 -9.85
CA VAL A 54 9.92 3.34 -10.89
C VAL A 54 9.37 4.40 -11.85
N ALA A 55 8.12 4.26 -12.28
CA ALA A 55 7.49 5.24 -13.17
C ALA A 55 7.44 6.63 -12.50
N LEU A 56 7.11 6.69 -11.22
CA LEU A 56 7.14 7.95 -10.47
C LEU A 56 8.54 8.53 -10.42
N ALA A 57 9.56 7.71 -10.17
CA ALA A 57 10.94 8.18 -10.10
C ALA A 57 11.43 8.71 -11.46
N VAL A 58 11.08 8.02 -12.55
CA VAL A 58 11.54 8.36 -13.90
C VAL A 58 10.82 9.58 -14.45
N PHE A 59 9.49 9.66 -14.27
CA PHE A 59 8.68 10.69 -14.93
C PHE A 59 8.45 11.94 -14.09
N THR A 60 8.91 11.97 -12.82
CA THR A 60 8.76 13.15 -11.98
C THR A 60 9.67 14.28 -12.49
N PRO A 61 9.11 15.45 -12.87
CA PRO A 61 9.93 16.59 -13.27
C PRO A 61 10.78 17.11 -12.10
N ALA A 62 11.94 17.66 -12.42
CA ALA A 62 12.82 18.25 -11.41
C ALA A 62 12.18 19.43 -10.69
N ASP A 63 11.30 20.13 -11.37
CA ASP A 63 10.56 21.30 -10.86
C ASP A 63 9.12 20.99 -10.47
N ALA A 64 8.82 19.72 -10.21
CA ALA A 64 7.46 19.29 -9.85
C ALA A 64 6.96 20.04 -8.63
N THR A 65 5.72 20.51 -8.71
CA THR A 65 5.02 21.15 -7.60
C THR A 65 3.87 20.23 -7.14
N ILE A 66 3.62 20.23 -5.84
CA ILE A 66 2.61 19.37 -5.25
C ILE A 66 1.30 20.14 -5.07
N SER A 67 0.19 19.56 -5.53
CA SER A 67 -1.15 20.07 -5.25
C SER A 67 -1.45 19.92 -3.76
N ALA A 68 -1.72 21.01 -3.07
CA ALA A 68 -2.01 20.98 -1.63
C ALA A 68 -3.24 20.12 -1.28
N PRO A 69 -4.38 20.23 -1.98
CA PRO A 69 -5.54 19.38 -1.68
C PRO A 69 -5.24 17.89 -1.85
N LEU A 70 -4.48 17.52 -2.89
CA LEU A 70 -4.12 16.12 -3.13
C LEU A 70 -3.08 15.63 -2.10
N PHE A 71 -2.18 16.51 -1.66
CA PHE A 71 -1.25 16.16 -0.60
C PHE A 71 -1.98 15.89 0.72
N ILE A 72 -3.00 16.67 1.05
CA ILE A 72 -3.84 16.44 2.22
C ILE A 72 -4.55 15.10 2.11
N THR A 73 -5.08 14.77 0.91
CA THR A 73 -5.70 13.48 0.66
C THR A 73 -4.68 12.34 0.84
N PHE A 74 -3.45 12.54 0.37
CA PHE A 74 -2.38 11.55 0.57
C PHE A 74 -2.09 11.31 2.05
N VAL A 75 -2.00 12.38 2.85
CA VAL A 75 -1.79 12.24 4.30
C VAL A 75 -2.94 11.47 4.95
N ALA A 76 -4.19 11.77 4.56
CA ALA A 76 -5.35 11.05 5.05
C ALA A 76 -5.28 9.56 4.70
N LEU A 77 -4.84 9.23 3.49
CA LEU A 77 -4.66 7.83 3.08
C LEU A 77 -3.57 7.13 3.91
N GLN A 78 -2.48 7.84 4.24
CA GLN A 78 -1.43 7.28 5.11
C GLN A 78 -1.95 6.99 6.51
N LEU A 79 -2.75 7.90 7.07
CA LEU A 79 -3.37 7.67 8.38
C LEU A 79 -4.32 6.47 8.33
N GLY A 80 -5.10 6.33 7.25
CA GLY A 80 -5.95 5.18 7.03
C GLY A 80 -5.15 3.88 6.93
N ARG A 81 -4.00 3.92 6.27
CA ARG A 81 -3.13 2.76 6.14
C ARG A 81 -2.58 2.31 7.50
N VAL A 82 -2.10 3.24 8.31
CA VAL A 82 -1.63 2.94 9.66
C VAL A 82 -2.77 2.33 10.48
N TRP A 83 -3.98 2.88 10.35
CA TRP A 83 -5.15 2.38 11.05
C TRP A 83 -5.47 0.93 10.64
N VAL A 84 -5.40 0.61 9.34
CA VAL A 84 -5.61 -0.75 8.83
C VAL A 84 -4.56 -1.70 9.40
N ILE A 85 -3.28 -1.34 9.31
CA ILE A 85 -2.17 -2.18 9.77
C ILE A 85 -2.27 -2.42 11.28
N ALA A 86 -2.55 -1.37 12.05
CA ALA A 86 -2.70 -1.48 13.50
C ALA A 86 -3.90 -2.36 13.88
N SER A 87 -5.00 -2.27 13.12
CA SER A 87 -6.20 -3.06 13.37
C SER A 87 -6.00 -4.55 13.08
N LEU A 88 -5.25 -4.87 12.03
CA LEU A 88 -4.94 -6.25 11.70
C LEU A 88 -3.84 -6.84 12.59
N GLY A 89 -2.88 -6.02 13.04
CA GLY A 89 -1.78 -6.48 13.86
C GLY A 89 -1.04 -7.65 13.22
N ARG A 90 -1.02 -8.80 13.92
CA ARG A 90 -0.32 -10.00 13.45
C ARG A 90 -0.89 -10.59 12.16
N TYR A 91 -2.12 -10.22 11.77
CA TYR A 91 -2.76 -10.69 10.55
C TYR A 91 -2.40 -9.83 9.33
N TRP A 92 -1.65 -8.75 9.49
CA TRP A 92 -1.18 -7.95 8.37
C TRP A 92 -0.15 -8.74 7.57
N THR A 93 -0.47 -9.05 6.30
CA THR A 93 0.43 -9.70 5.36
C THR A 93 0.21 -9.13 3.97
N THR A 94 1.20 -9.33 3.08
CA THR A 94 1.07 -9.00 1.66
C THR A 94 0.63 -10.21 0.83
N ARG A 95 0.48 -11.37 1.48
CA ARG A 95 0.05 -12.61 0.86
C ARG A 95 -1.35 -12.98 1.32
N ILE A 96 -2.02 -13.82 0.55
CA ILE A 96 -3.35 -14.33 0.93
C ILE A 96 -3.14 -15.49 1.89
N ILE A 97 -3.37 -15.24 3.17
CA ILE A 97 -3.15 -16.23 4.24
C ILE A 97 -4.49 -16.50 4.93
N THR A 98 -4.83 -17.78 5.06
CA THR A 98 -6.00 -18.22 5.81
C THR A 98 -5.55 -18.85 7.11
N VAL A 99 -6.08 -18.35 8.23
CA VAL A 99 -5.84 -18.89 9.57
C VAL A 99 -7.09 -19.67 9.98
N PRO A 100 -7.00 -21.01 10.17
CA PRO A 100 -8.14 -21.79 10.60
C PRO A 100 -8.66 -21.31 11.96
N ASP A 101 -9.98 -21.25 12.11
CA ASP A 101 -10.66 -20.89 13.37
C ASP A 101 -10.36 -19.49 13.86
N ALA A 102 -9.69 -18.64 13.07
CA ALA A 102 -9.45 -17.27 13.47
C ALA A 102 -10.73 -16.44 13.28
N PRO A 103 -11.08 -15.58 14.25
CA PRO A 103 -12.23 -14.70 14.09
C PRO A 103 -11.95 -13.63 13.05
N LEU A 104 -13.01 -13.15 12.38
CA LEU A 104 -12.88 -12.01 11.50
C LEU A 104 -12.52 -10.76 12.28
N VAL A 105 -11.59 -9.97 11.73
CA VAL A 105 -11.26 -8.67 12.31
C VAL A 105 -12.40 -7.71 12.01
N LYS A 106 -13.01 -7.17 13.08
CA LYS A 106 -14.14 -6.23 12.97
C LYS A 106 -13.89 -4.92 13.70
N ARG A 107 -12.62 -4.62 14.01
CA ARG A 107 -12.22 -3.39 14.70
C ARG A 107 -11.61 -2.40 13.73
N GLY A 108 -11.55 -1.12 14.13
CA GLY A 108 -10.99 -0.06 13.30
C GLY A 108 -11.78 0.11 12.01
N PRO A 109 -11.10 0.27 10.86
CA PRO A 109 -11.79 0.47 9.58
C PRO A 109 -12.63 -0.73 9.14
N PHE A 110 -12.35 -1.93 9.67
CA PHE A 110 -13.12 -3.14 9.36
C PHE A 110 -14.52 -3.14 9.94
N ARG A 111 -14.84 -2.16 10.80
CA ARG A 111 -16.21 -1.93 11.28
C ARG A 111 -17.11 -1.35 10.20
N PHE A 112 -16.50 -0.65 9.22
CA PHE A 112 -17.22 0.11 8.19
C PHE A 112 -17.03 -0.45 6.79
N PHE A 113 -15.87 -1.06 6.52
CA PHE A 113 -15.48 -1.51 5.19
C PHE A 113 -14.99 -2.95 5.24
N ARG A 114 -15.32 -3.70 4.20
CA ARG A 114 -14.86 -5.09 4.08
C ARG A 114 -13.39 -5.17 3.67
N HIS A 115 -12.94 -4.25 2.80
CA HIS A 115 -11.60 -4.23 2.25
C HIS A 115 -10.96 -2.84 2.34
N PRO A 116 -10.75 -2.30 3.55
CA PRO A 116 -10.23 -0.93 3.69
C PRO A 116 -8.83 -0.78 3.12
N ASN A 117 -7.99 -1.81 3.17
CA ASN A 117 -6.65 -1.74 2.61
C ASN A 117 -6.67 -1.55 1.10
N TYR A 118 -7.59 -2.21 0.39
CA TYR A 118 -7.73 -2.03 -1.05
C TYR A 118 -8.14 -0.60 -1.39
N MET A 119 -9.01 0.01 -0.58
CA MET A 119 -9.42 1.40 -0.77
C MET A 119 -8.22 2.34 -0.64
N VAL A 120 -7.36 2.11 0.35
CA VAL A 120 -6.14 2.90 0.56
C VAL A 120 -5.19 2.74 -0.63
N VAL A 121 -4.93 1.50 -1.07
CA VAL A 121 -4.00 1.22 -2.16
C VAL A 121 -4.50 1.85 -3.47
N ILE A 122 -5.79 1.68 -3.79
CA ILE A 122 -6.37 2.27 -5.00
C ILE A 122 -6.26 3.80 -4.94
N GLY A 123 -6.56 4.39 -3.78
CA GLY A 123 -6.43 5.83 -3.59
C GLY A 123 -5.00 6.32 -3.78
N GLU A 124 -4.02 5.63 -3.22
CA GLU A 124 -2.62 6.00 -3.36
C GLU A 124 -2.13 5.92 -4.81
N ILE A 125 -2.47 4.85 -5.50
CA ILE A 125 -2.06 4.65 -6.91
C ILE A 125 -2.55 5.81 -7.78
N ALA A 126 -3.74 6.33 -7.51
CA ALA A 126 -4.30 7.46 -8.24
C ALA A 126 -3.77 8.81 -7.74
N VAL A 127 -3.81 9.03 -6.42
CA VAL A 127 -3.53 10.35 -5.81
C VAL A 127 -2.06 10.73 -5.93
N VAL A 128 -1.13 9.82 -5.70
CA VAL A 128 0.29 10.16 -5.67
C VAL A 128 0.78 10.72 -7.02
N PRO A 129 0.51 10.07 -8.17
CA PRO A 129 0.88 10.67 -9.46
C PRO A 129 0.14 11.98 -9.74
N LEU A 130 -1.14 12.06 -9.38
CA LEU A 130 -1.94 13.25 -9.63
C LEU A 130 -1.46 14.46 -8.85
N MET A 131 -0.82 14.25 -7.69
CA MET A 131 -0.27 15.37 -6.90
C MET A 131 0.69 16.24 -7.69
N ILE A 132 1.35 15.69 -8.66
CA ILE A 132 2.35 16.39 -9.49
C ILE A 132 1.95 16.41 -10.96
N GLY A 133 0.69 16.13 -11.27
CA GLY A 133 0.18 16.21 -12.64
C GLY A 133 0.54 15.05 -13.55
N LEU A 134 1.04 13.94 -13.03
CA LEU A 134 1.34 12.74 -13.83
C LEU A 134 0.07 11.90 -13.98
N TRP A 135 -0.93 12.46 -14.66
CA TRP A 135 -2.22 11.78 -14.84
C TRP A 135 -2.10 10.49 -15.66
N GLU A 136 -1.11 10.42 -16.56
CA GLU A 136 -0.86 9.22 -17.37
C GLU A 136 -0.47 8.03 -16.48
N VAL A 137 0.40 8.27 -15.50
CA VAL A 137 0.79 7.24 -14.54
C VAL A 137 -0.42 6.79 -13.71
N ALA A 138 -1.23 7.75 -13.25
CA ALA A 138 -2.43 7.45 -12.49
C ALA A 138 -3.39 6.57 -13.30
N VAL A 139 -3.63 6.89 -14.57
CA VAL A 139 -4.53 6.12 -15.42
C VAL A 139 -3.98 4.71 -15.68
N VAL A 140 -2.72 4.61 -16.08
CA VAL A 140 -2.11 3.32 -16.43
C VAL A 140 -2.14 2.33 -15.27
N PHE A 141 -1.82 2.79 -14.06
CA PHE A 141 -1.74 1.90 -12.90
C PHE A 141 -3.06 1.74 -12.15
N SER A 142 -4.10 2.52 -12.51
CA SER A 142 -5.43 2.41 -11.90
C SER A 142 -6.39 1.51 -12.68
N ILE A 143 -6.00 1.06 -13.86
CA ILE A 143 -6.82 0.19 -14.70
C ILE A 143 -6.87 -1.24 -14.14
#